data_8323d626687b380ad65ceea78c227182
#
_entry.id   8323d626687b380ad65ceea78c227182
#
_cell.length_a   1.000
_cell.length_b   1.000
_cell.length_c   1.000
_cell.angle_alpha   90.00
_cell.angle_beta   90.00
_cell.angle_gamma   90.00
#
_symmetry.space_group_name_H-M   'P 1'
#
loop_
_entity.id
_entity.type
_entity.pdbx_description
1 polymer ?
#
loop_
_entity_poly.entity_id
_entity_poly.type
_entity_poly.pdbx_seq_one_letter_code
_entity_poly.pdbx_strand_id
1 'polypeptide(L)'
;MKDLTTFTLSVIQELEDEARFGTAHVYRSMLRAFQRYWESEHPKNEIRMRKVFDIATIHKFERHLLERMLKLNTMSTYLRMLRAVYNRALLAGLTDYVPGLFKHVYTGTRADVKRALPPAEMGQALDISASLHRELKEAQIWFALLFLLRGMPFADLARLRKCDFKDGVITYRRQKTGRQIRVHVTEEAAELIRRCADRRTNSPYLLNILGDENCRFPLGRREEYRHYQQVLRRFNRKLKLLAAALRLGRKLSSYTAKHHTISI
;
A
#
# COMPACT_ATOMS: atom_id res chain seq x y z
N MET A 1 -2.21 11.66 30.22
CA MET A 1 -2.49 11.84 28.76
C MET A 1 -3.87 11.24 28.45
N LYS A 2 -4.95 12.03 28.52
CA LYS A 2 -6.34 11.52 28.37
C LYS A 2 -6.98 11.95 27.03
N ASP A 3 -6.20 12.61 26.18
CA ASP A 3 -6.62 13.08 24.86
C ASP A 3 -6.26 12.07 23.76
N LEU A 4 -7.26 11.76 22.90
CA LEU A 4 -7.12 10.81 21.80
C LEU A 4 -6.08 11.24 20.78
N THR A 5 -6.05 12.54 20.45
CA THR A 5 -5.13 13.07 19.44
C THR A 5 -3.70 12.87 19.85
N THR A 6 -3.34 13.32 21.05
CA THR A 6 -1.97 13.21 21.59
C THR A 6 -1.54 11.75 21.71
N PHE A 7 -2.42 10.88 22.21
CA PHE A 7 -2.11 9.45 22.30
C PHE A 7 -1.95 8.78 20.94
N THR A 8 -2.85 9.08 19.98
CA THR A 8 -2.73 8.51 18.64
C THR A 8 -1.46 9.01 17.93
N LEU A 9 -1.04 10.25 18.16
CA LEU A 9 0.21 10.78 17.63
C LEU A 9 1.44 10.07 18.21
N SER A 10 1.42 9.72 19.52
CA SER A 10 2.52 8.92 20.09
C SER A 10 2.60 7.52 19.46
N VAL A 11 1.45 6.86 19.26
CA VAL A 11 1.40 5.57 18.53
C VAL A 11 1.91 5.70 17.10
N ILE A 12 1.60 6.80 16.42
CA ILE A 12 2.11 7.06 15.06
C ILE A 12 3.63 7.23 15.09
N GLN A 13 4.16 7.92 16.09
CA GLN A 13 5.62 8.11 16.23
C GLN A 13 6.32 6.77 16.45
N GLU A 14 5.83 5.94 17.38
CA GLU A 14 6.37 4.58 17.60
C GLU A 14 6.41 3.76 16.29
N LEU A 15 5.33 3.79 15.51
CA LEU A 15 5.27 3.10 14.23
C LEU A 15 6.26 3.65 13.19
N GLU A 16 6.53 4.96 13.21
CA GLU A 16 7.54 5.57 12.34
C GLU A 16 8.96 5.21 12.76
N ASP A 17 9.25 5.14 14.04
CA ASP A 17 10.52 4.71 14.60
C ASP A 17 10.81 3.23 14.25
N GLU A 18 9.76 2.39 14.22
CA GLU A 18 9.80 1.01 13.73
C GLU A 18 9.86 0.91 12.18
N ALA A 19 9.95 2.02 11.46
CA ALA A 19 9.88 2.10 9.99
C ALA A 19 8.57 1.52 9.38
N ARG A 20 7.48 1.45 10.14
CA ARG A 20 6.16 0.99 9.71
C ARG A 20 5.33 2.15 9.12
N PHE A 21 5.93 2.92 8.24
CA PHE A 21 5.37 4.16 7.68
C PHE A 21 4.00 3.97 7.01
N GLY A 22 3.77 2.82 6.36
CA GLY A 22 2.47 2.50 5.75
C GLY A 22 1.36 2.40 6.80
N THR A 23 1.63 1.75 7.93
CA THR A 23 0.69 1.64 9.06
C THR A 23 0.49 3.01 9.71
N ALA A 24 1.58 3.73 10.00
CA ALA A 24 1.54 5.09 10.55
C ALA A 24 0.68 6.03 9.69
N HIS A 25 0.80 5.94 8.35
CA HIS A 25 -0.03 6.72 7.42
C HIS A 25 -1.52 6.43 7.57
N VAL A 26 -1.91 5.17 7.76
CA VAL A 26 -3.32 4.78 7.94
C VAL A 26 -3.86 5.30 9.28
N TYR A 27 -3.09 5.20 10.37
CA TYR A 27 -3.47 5.80 11.67
C TYR A 27 -3.66 7.31 11.56
N ARG A 28 -2.76 8.00 10.87
CA ARG A 28 -2.86 9.45 10.64
C ARG A 28 -4.10 9.81 9.81
N SER A 29 -4.45 8.99 8.82
CA SER A 29 -5.64 9.20 7.99
C SER A 29 -6.93 9.00 8.81
N MET A 30 -6.97 7.97 9.65
CA MET A 30 -8.08 7.73 10.59
C MET A 30 -8.22 8.88 11.56
N LEU A 31 -7.12 9.31 12.22
CA LEU A 31 -7.14 10.40 13.18
C LEU A 31 -7.71 11.69 12.57
N ARG A 32 -7.27 12.07 11.38
CA ARG A 32 -7.80 13.24 10.65
C ARG A 32 -9.28 13.11 10.32
N ALA A 33 -9.74 11.90 9.99
CA ALA A 33 -11.17 11.66 9.72
C ALA A 33 -11.99 11.78 11.01
N PHE A 34 -11.47 11.26 12.13
CA PHE A 34 -12.12 11.35 13.42
C PHE A 34 -12.14 12.78 13.97
N GLN A 35 -11.04 13.53 13.83
CA GLN A 35 -10.97 14.94 14.23
C GLN A 35 -12.03 15.79 13.51
N ARG A 36 -12.19 15.61 12.18
CA ARG A 36 -13.23 16.33 11.41
C ARG A 36 -14.65 15.99 11.87
N TYR A 37 -14.90 14.71 12.16
CA TYR A 37 -16.18 14.29 12.74
C TYR A 37 -16.41 14.93 14.11
N TRP A 38 -15.40 14.86 14.99
CA TRP A 38 -15.53 15.41 16.34
C TRP A 38 -15.75 16.92 16.33
N GLU A 39 -15.05 17.63 15.49
CA GLU A 39 -15.18 19.08 15.33
C GLU A 39 -16.57 19.50 14.83
N SER A 40 -17.20 18.69 13.94
CA SER A 40 -18.57 18.94 13.47
C SER A 40 -19.64 18.72 14.56
N GLU A 41 -19.43 17.75 15.46
CA GLU A 41 -20.37 17.43 16.53
C GLU A 41 -20.10 18.22 17.83
N HIS A 42 -18.85 18.57 18.08
CA HIS A 42 -18.35 19.15 19.31
C HIS A 42 -17.37 20.30 19.08
N PRO A 43 -17.78 21.43 18.53
CA PRO A 43 -16.87 22.54 18.23
C PRO A 43 -16.07 22.98 19.46
N LYS A 44 -14.75 23.17 19.32
CA LYS A 44 -13.83 23.63 20.37
C LYS A 44 -13.63 22.69 21.57
N ASN A 45 -14.13 21.45 21.53
CA ASN A 45 -13.94 20.50 22.62
C ASN A 45 -12.75 19.58 22.40
N GLU A 46 -11.98 19.33 23.46
CA GLU A 46 -10.93 18.29 23.48
C GLU A 46 -11.52 16.90 23.17
N ILE A 47 -10.75 16.10 22.46
CA ILE A 47 -11.13 14.73 22.10
C ILE A 47 -10.74 13.77 23.24
N ARG A 48 -11.49 13.81 24.36
CA ARG A 48 -11.21 12.97 25.54
C ARG A 48 -11.57 11.52 25.27
N MET A 49 -10.67 10.57 25.54
CA MET A 49 -10.83 9.14 25.23
C MET A 49 -12.10 8.54 25.84
N ARG A 50 -12.43 8.88 27.11
CA ARG A 50 -13.66 8.39 27.76
C ARG A 50 -14.95 8.82 27.06
N LYS A 51 -14.95 9.97 26.36
CA LYS A 51 -16.09 10.42 25.56
C LYS A 51 -16.12 9.79 24.18
N VAL A 52 -14.95 9.47 23.63
CA VAL A 52 -14.81 8.84 22.31
C VAL A 52 -15.20 7.38 22.36
N PHE A 53 -14.71 6.64 23.35
CA PHE A 53 -14.92 5.19 23.47
C PHE A 53 -16.23 4.86 24.16
N ASP A 54 -17.30 5.36 23.54
CA ASP A 54 -18.70 5.13 23.85
C ASP A 54 -19.40 4.56 22.59
N ILE A 55 -20.34 3.62 22.78
CA ILE A 55 -21.02 2.91 21.68
C ILE A 55 -21.73 3.90 20.75
N ALA A 56 -22.46 4.86 21.30
CA ALA A 56 -23.20 5.86 20.51
C ALA A 56 -22.25 6.72 19.67
N THR A 57 -21.12 7.12 20.24
CA THR A 57 -20.10 7.92 19.56
C THR A 57 -19.46 7.14 18.40
N ILE A 58 -19.15 5.86 18.58
CA ILE A 58 -18.58 5.01 17.53
C ILE A 58 -19.57 4.83 16.36
N HIS A 59 -20.87 4.61 16.66
CA HIS A 59 -21.92 4.52 15.64
C HIS A 59 -22.15 5.86 14.91
N LYS A 60 -22.11 7.00 15.61
CA LYS A 60 -22.20 8.32 14.99
C LYS A 60 -21.02 8.57 14.04
N PHE A 61 -19.80 8.19 14.44
CA PHE A 61 -18.64 8.30 13.57
C PHE A 61 -18.78 7.42 12.32
N GLU A 62 -19.25 6.18 12.43
CA GLU A 62 -19.54 5.32 11.28
C GLU A 62 -20.55 5.97 10.34
N ARG A 63 -21.66 6.50 10.86
CA ARG A 63 -22.68 7.23 10.08
C ARG A 63 -22.09 8.43 9.35
N HIS A 64 -21.30 9.25 10.04
CA HIS A 64 -20.58 10.37 9.43
C HIS A 64 -19.68 9.94 8.25
N LEU A 65 -18.99 8.81 8.37
CA LEU A 65 -18.19 8.27 7.27
C LEU A 65 -19.07 7.81 6.08
N LEU A 66 -20.25 7.24 6.34
CA LEU A 66 -21.25 6.88 5.32
C LEU A 66 -21.80 8.11 4.59
N GLU A 67 -22.22 9.13 5.33
CA GLU A 67 -22.74 10.39 4.80
C GLU A 67 -21.70 11.08 3.91
N ARG A 68 -20.42 10.97 4.22
CA ARG A 68 -19.32 11.43 3.36
C ARG A 68 -19.02 10.52 2.17
N MET A 69 -19.87 9.53 1.88
CA MET A 69 -19.74 8.62 0.75
C MET A 69 -18.41 7.87 0.69
N LEU A 70 -17.78 7.57 1.83
CA LEU A 70 -16.56 6.78 1.86
C LEU A 70 -16.84 5.33 1.44
N LYS A 71 -15.89 4.75 0.73
CA LYS A 71 -15.97 3.32 0.38
C LYS A 71 -15.93 2.45 1.65
N LEU A 72 -16.76 1.42 1.71
CA LEU A 72 -16.87 0.50 2.86
C LEU A 72 -15.51 -0.01 3.37
N ASN A 73 -14.58 -0.38 2.47
CA ASN A 73 -13.25 -0.82 2.87
C ASN A 73 -12.40 0.30 3.51
N THR A 74 -12.63 1.56 3.16
CA THR A 74 -11.97 2.71 3.81
C THR A 74 -12.54 2.92 5.21
N MET A 75 -13.86 2.85 5.35
CA MET A 75 -14.54 2.94 6.64
C MET A 75 -14.10 1.82 7.60
N SER A 76 -14.15 0.57 7.11
CA SER A 76 -13.64 -0.58 7.86
C SER A 76 -12.20 -0.38 8.32
N THR A 77 -11.34 0.17 7.45
CA THR A 77 -9.96 0.46 7.81
C THR A 77 -9.88 1.47 8.93
N TYR A 78 -10.66 2.56 8.89
CA TYR A 78 -10.66 3.58 9.94
C TYR A 78 -11.20 3.05 11.26
N LEU A 79 -12.31 2.31 11.25
CA LEU A 79 -12.90 1.71 12.46
C LEU A 79 -11.96 0.67 13.09
N ARG A 80 -11.27 -0.13 12.29
CA ARG A 80 -10.25 -1.07 12.77
C ARG A 80 -9.04 -0.36 13.38
N MET A 81 -8.60 0.77 12.81
CA MET A 81 -7.50 1.55 13.41
C MET A 81 -7.94 2.23 14.70
N LEU A 82 -9.15 2.77 14.75
CA LEU A 82 -9.71 3.33 15.98
C LEU A 82 -9.84 2.28 17.09
N ARG A 83 -10.29 1.06 16.74
CA ARG A 83 -10.30 -0.10 17.65
C ARG A 83 -8.88 -0.46 18.15
N ALA A 84 -7.88 -0.38 17.28
CA ALA A 84 -6.50 -0.65 17.69
C ALA A 84 -5.96 0.43 18.64
N VAL A 85 -6.35 1.70 18.44
CA VAL A 85 -6.04 2.80 19.38
C VAL A 85 -6.74 2.54 20.73
N TYR A 86 -8.02 2.17 20.72
CA TYR A 86 -8.77 1.80 21.93
C TYR A 86 -8.08 0.71 22.74
N ASN A 87 -7.71 -0.41 22.08
CA ASN A 87 -7.06 -1.53 22.75
C ASN A 87 -5.69 -1.12 23.36
N ARG A 88 -4.92 -0.28 22.69
CA ARG A 88 -3.67 0.27 23.25
C ARG A 88 -3.92 1.20 24.43
N ALA A 89 -4.93 2.07 24.33
CA ALA A 89 -5.31 2.97 25.41
C ALA A 89 -5.82 2.22 26.65
N LEU A 90 -6.56 1.13 26.44
CA LEU A 90 -7.03 0.23 27.51
C LEU A 90 -5.84 -0.42 28.24
N LEU A 91 -4.87 -0.99 27.48
CA LEU A 91 -3.66 -1.58 28.06
C LEU A 91 -2.81 -0.56 28.83
N ALA A 92 -2.84 0.73 28.41
CA ALA A 92 -2.15 1.81 29.09
C ALA A 92 -2.95 2.43 30.27
N GLY A 93 -4.13 1.90 30.60
CA GLY A 93 -4.99 2.41 31.68
C GLY A 93 -5.56 3.82 31.43
N LEU A 94 -5.65 4.24 30.16
CA LEU A 94 -6.08 5.59 29.77
C LEU A 94 -7.59 5.69 29.49
N THR A 95 -8.26 4.58 29.34
CA THR A 95 -9.71 4.45 29.15
C THR A 95 -10.24 3.20 29.82
N ASP A 96 -11.54 3.14 30.04
CA ASP A 96 -12.21 2.01 30.67
C ASP A 96 -12.64 0.98 29.61
N TYR A 97 -12.83 -0.28 30.03
CA TYR A 97 -13.34 -1.31 29.15
C TYR A 97 -14.83 -1.11 28.88
N VAL A 98 -15.21 -1.11 27.60
CA VAL A 98 -16.61 -0.99 27.15
C VAL A 98 -16.97 -2.28 26.39
N PRO A 99 -17.85 -3.13 26.96
CA PRO A 99 -18.28 -4.36 26.32
C PRO A 99 -18.93 -4.11 24.96
N GLY A 100 -18.46 -4.83 23.92
CA GLY A 100 -19.09 -4.74 22.59
C GLY A 100 -18.90 -3.43 21.83
N LEU A 101 -18.02 -2.52 22.25
CA LEU A 101 -17.82 -1.20 21.68
C LEU A 101 -17.77 -1.15 20.13
N PHE A 102 -17.20 -2.15 19.48
CA PHE A 102 -17.10 -2.25 18.02
C PHE A 102 -17.91 -3.43 17.44
N LYS A 103 -18.88 -4.00 18.19
CA LYS A 103 -19.61 -5.20 17.78
C LYS A 103 -20.49 -4.96 16.56
N HIS A 104 -21.12 -3.82 16.46
CA HIS A 104 -22.14 -3.52 15.46
C HIS A 104 -21.69 -2.52 14.37
N VAL A 105 -20.38 -2.27 14.26
CA VAL A 105 -19.83 -1.42 13.20
C VAL A 105 -19.12 -2.23 12.13
N TYR A 106 -19.09 -1.69 10.90
CA TYR A 106 -18.53 -2.40 9.77
C TYR A 106 -17.00 -2.45 9.82
N THR A 107 -16.47 -3.61 10.18
CA THR A 107 -15.02 -3.91 10.19
C THR A 107 -14.62 -4.99 9.18
N GLY A 108 -15.54 -5.39 8.31
CA GLY A 108 -15.34 -6.40 7.28
C GLY A 108 -14.50 -5.92 6.09
N THR A 109 -14.35 -6.80 5.11
CA THR A 109 -13.69 -6.50 3.84
C THR A 109 -14.60 -6.94 2.70
N ARG A 110 -14.92 -6.03 1.79
CA ARG A 110 -15.64 -6.34 0.55
C ARG A 110 -14.68 -6.38 -0.62
N ALA A 111 -14.76 -7.45 -1.40
CA ALA A 111 -14.06 -7.61 -2.68
C ALA A 111 -15.04 -7.32 -3.83
N ASP A 112 -15.40 -6.05 -4.01
CA ASP A 112 -16.45 -5.65 -4.96
C ASP A 112 -16.02 -5.72 -6.44
N VAL A 113 -14.72 -5.84 -6.72
CA VAL A 113 -14.19 -5.82 -8.09
C VAL A 113 -13.17 -6.93 -8.31
N LYS A 114 -13.47 -7.85 -9.21
CA LYS A 114 -12.47 -8.78 -9.74
C LYS A 114 -11.44 -7.99 -10.54
N ARG A 115 -10.19 -7.96 -10.07
CA ARG A 115 -9.08 -7.21 -10.69
C ARG A 115 -8.30 -8.03 -11.72
N ALA A 116 -8.60 -9.32 -11.85
CA ALA A 116 -7.99 -10.18 -12.85
C ALA A 116 -8.46 -9.76 -14.25
N LEU A 117 -7.56 -9.67 -15.20
CA LEU A 117 -7.87 -9.46 -16.60
C LEU A 117 -8.33 -10.77 -17.25
N PRO A 118 -9.14 -10.74 -18.31
CA PRO A 118 -9.27 -11.88 -19.20
C PRO A 118 -7.90 -12.31 -19.78
N PRO A 119 -7.69 -13.61 -20.09
CA PRO A 119 -6.40 -14.08 -20.61
C PRO A 119 -5.91 -13.31 -21.85
N ALA A 120 -6.79 -13.01 -22.79
CA ALA A 120 -6.44 -12.24 -23.99
C ALA A 120 -5.94 -10.82 -23.66
N GLU A 121 -6.63 -10.10 -22.75
CA GLU A 121 -6.21 -8.77 -22.31
C GLU A 121 -4.89 -8.82 -21.51
N MET A 122 -4.67 -9.90 -20.76
CA MET A 122 -3.40 -10.10 -20.07
C MET A 122 -2.28 -10.32 -21.07
N GLY A 123 -2.49 -11.15 -22.10
CA GLY A 123 -1.55 -11.33 -23.20
C GLY A 123 -1.16 -10.00 -23.86
N GLN A 124 -2.14 -9.16 -24.18
CA GLN A 124 -1.88 -7.81 -24.72
C GLN A 124 -1.07 -6.92 -23.76
N ALA A 125 -1.39 -6.97 -22.46
CA ALA A 125 -0.67 -6.19 -21.45
C ALA A 125 0.78 -6.65 -21.27
N LEU A 126 1.07 -7.92 -21.53
CA LEU A 126 2.40 -8.53 -21.43
C LEU A 126 3.21 -8.43 -22.74
N ASP A 127 2.55 -8.23 -23.88
CA ASP A 127 3.21 -8.14 -25.19
C ASP A 127 4.06 -6.87 -25.33
N ILE A 128 5.35 -7.02 -25.09
CA ILE A 128 6.33 -5.93 -25.12
C ILE A 128 6.70 -5.52 -26.57
N SER A 129 6.26 -6.26 -27.58
CA SER A 129 6.51 -5.91 -28.99
C SER A 129 5.69 -4.69 -29.43
N ALA A 130 4.55 -4.42 -28.78
CA ALA A 130 3.67 -3.29 -29.09
C ALA A 130 4.43 -1.96 -29.19
N SER A 131 4.15 -1.19 -30.24
CA SER A 131 4.73 0.14 -30.43
C SER A 131 4.07 1.14 -29.48
N LEU A 132 4.76 1.43 -28.38
CA LEU A 132 4.31 2.34 -27.33
C LEU A 132 5.34 3.43 -27.07
N HIS A 133 4.87 4.59 -26.64
CA HIS A 133 5.74 5.66 -26.15
C HIS A 133 6.66 5.14 -25.03
N ARG A 134 7.93 5.60 -25.01
CA ARG A 134 8.98 5.14 -24.10
C ARG A 134 8.53 5.00 -22.64
N GLU A 135 7.79 5.98 -22.11
CA GLU A 135 7.33 5.96 -20.73
C GLU A 135 6.30 4.87 -20.42
N LEU A 136 5.43 4.55 -21.39
CA LEU A 136 4.45 3.47 -21.24
C LEU A 136 5.13 2.11 -21.37
N LYS A 137 6.14 2.02 -22.25
CA LYS A 137 6.95 0.83 -22.43
C LYS A 137 7.66 0.42 -21.13
N GLU A 138 8.26 1.37 -20.44
CA GLU A 138 8.88 1.13 -19.13
C GLU A 138 7.87 0.58 -18.12
N ALA A 139 6.70 1.21 -18.02
CA ALA A 139 5.64 0.74 -17.14
C ALA A 139 5.12 -0.66 -17.53
N GLN A 140 5.05 -0.96 -18.82
CA GLN A 140 4.71 -2.29 -19.32
C GLN A 140 5.73 -3.33 -18.91
N ILE A 141 7.03 -3.04 -19.03
CA ILE A 141 8.11 -3.93 -18.58
C ILE A 141 7.99 -4.22 -17.09
N TRP A 142 7.80 -3.20 -16.25
CA TRP A 142 7.62 -3.42 -14.82
C TRP A 142 6.36 -4.24 -14.51
N PHE A 143 5.27 -4.03 -15.25
CA PHE A 143 4.05 -4.82 -15.10
C PHE A 143 4.27 -6.28 -15.48
N ALA A 144 4.97 -6.54 -16.61
CA ALA A 144 5.33 -7.89 -17.04
C ALA A 144 6.23 -8.59 -16.01
N LEU A 145 7.21 -7.89 -15.44
CA LEU A 145 8.04 -8.44 -14.35
C LEU A 145 7.23 -8.81 -13.10
N LEU A 146 6.23 -8.01 -12.71
CA LEU A 146 5.34 -8.38 -11.59
C LEU A 146 4.65 -9.73 -11.85
N PHE A 147 4.25 -9.97 -13.09
CA PHE A 147 3.58 -11.22 -13.49
C PHE A 147 4.57 -12.39 -13.58
N LEU A 148 5.66 -12.25 -14.36
CA LEU A 148 6.66 -13.29 -14.59
C LEU A 148 7.38 -13.73 -13.30
N LEU A 149 7.52 -12.82 -12.35
CA LEU A 149 8.07 -13.10 -11.01
C LEU A 149 6.99 -13.58 -10.01
N ARG A 150 6.05 -14.38 -10.51
CA ARG A 150 5.01 -15.07 -9.70
C ARG A 150 4.11 -14.12 -8.91
N GLY A 151 3.69 -13.02 -9.52
CA GLY A 151 2.83 -12.03 -8.86
C GLY A 151 3.52 -11.27 -7.73
N MET A 152 4.82 -11.03 -7.89
CA MET A 152 5.61 -10.25 -6.94
C MET A 152 4.95 -8.89 -6.69
N PRO A 153 4.77 -8.45 -5.44
CA PRO A 153 4.27 -7.11 -5.16
C PRO A 153 5.23 -6.03 -5.66
N PHE A 154 4.70 -4.92 -6.17
CA PHE A 154 5.54 -3.81 -6.64
C PHE A 154 6.47 -3.24 -5.55
N ALA A 155 6.05 -3.32 -4.27
CA ALA A 155 6.89 -2.92 -3.15
C ALA A 155 8.17 -3.78 -3.02
N ASP A 156 8.06 -5.06 -3.34
CA ASP A 156 9.18 -6.00 -3.30
C ASP A 156 10.02 -5.85 -4.58
N LEU A 157 9.39 -5.79 -5.77
CA LEU A 157 10.08 -5.57 -7.05
C LEU A 157 10.96 -4.32 -7.03
N ALA A 158 10.40 -3.20 -6.55
CA ALA A 158 11.11 -1.92 -6.50
C ALA A 158 12.34 -1.92 -5.58
N ARG A 159 12.37 -2.85 -4.62
CA ARG A 159 13.44 -2.96 -3.61
C ARG A 159 14.36 -4.16 -3.80
N LEU A 160 14.20 -4.93 -4.89
CA LEU A 160 15.14 -6.00 -5.20
C LEU A 160 16.56 -5.42 -5.27
N ARG A 161 17.49 -6.08 -4.63
CA ARG A 161 18.90 -5.70 -4.62
C ARG A 161 19.68 -6.51 -5.66
N LYS A 162 20.81 -5.98 -6.13
CA LYS A 162 21.71 -6.71 -7.03
C LYS A 162 22.15 -8.05 -6.44
N CYS A 163 22.40 -8.11 -5.13
CA CYS A 163 22.77 -9.34 -4.43
C CYS A 163 21.62 -10.36 -4.28
N ASP A 164 20.37 -9.96 -4.48
CA ASP A 164 19.21 -10.86 -4.39
C ASP A 164 19.09 -11.76 -5.63
N PHE A 165 19.71 -11.38 -6.75
CA PHE A 165 19.66 -12.14 -8.01
C PHE A 165 20.99 -12.85 -8.27
N LYS A 166 20.99 -14.18 -8.16
CA LYS A 166 22.16 -15.02 -8.38
C LYS A 166 21.76 -16.32 -9.05
N ASP A 167 22.54 -16.77 -10.03
CA ASP A 167 22.40 -18.06 -10.71
C ASP A 167 20.97 -18.35 -11.23
N GLY A 168 20.33 -17.34 -11.84
CA GLY A 168 18.96 -17.46 -12.35
C GLY A 168 17.86 -17.51 -11.28
N VAL A 169 18.18 -17.22 -10.02
CA VAL A 169 17.25 -17.25 -8.90
C VAL A 169 17.25 -15.90 -8.18
N ILE A 170 16.05 -15.35 -7.94
CA ILE A 170 15.85 -14.22 -7.04
C ILE A 170 15.47 -14.75 -5.66
N THR A 171 16.26 -14.40 -4.63
CA THR A 171 15.99 -14.73 -3.24
C THR A 171 15.88 -13.44 -2.42
N TYR A 172 14.69 -13.13 -1.92
CA TYR A 172 14.44 -11.87 -1.21
C TYR A 172 13.54 -12.07 0.02
N ARG A 173 13.55 -11.10 0.94
CA ARG A 173 12.61 -11.05 2.07
C ARG A 173 11.45 -10.13 1.76
N ARG A 174 10.24 -10.68 1.85
CA ARG A 174 9.01 -9.94 1.57
C ARG A 174 8.81 -8.78 2.56
N GLN A 175 8.65 -7.57 2.05
CA GLN A 175 8.52 -6.35 2.87
C GLN A 175 7.36 -6.40 3.89
N LYS A 176 6.24 -7.03 3.51
CA LYS A 176 5.05 -7.07 4.38
C LYS A 176 5.15 -8.08 5.52
N THR A 177 5.83 -9.20 5.33
CA THR A 177 5.77 -10.36 6.24
C THR A 177 7.13 -10.85 6.73
N GLY A 178 8.23 -10.31 6.18
CA GLY A 178 9.59 -10.76 6.48
C GLY A 178 9.93 -12.18 5.97
N ARG A 179 8.96 -12.88 5.36
CA ARG A 179 9.17 -14.24 4.84
C ARG A 179 10.16 -14.21 3.69
N GLN A 180 11.12 -15.12 3.69
CA GLN A 180 12.00 -15.36 2.55
C GLN A 180 11.25 -16.04 1.42
N ILE A 181 11.44 -15.55 0.20
CA ILE A 181 10.84 -16.06 -1.03
C ILE A 181 11.94 -16.30 -2.04
N ARG A 182 11.85 -17.43 -2.76
CA ARG A 182 12.73 -17.77 -3.89
C ARG A 182 11.88 -17.84 -5.15
N VAL A 183 12.38 -17.25 -6.24
CA VAL A 183 11.73 -17.24 -7.55
C VAL A 183 12.76 -17.60 -8.59
N HIS A 184 12.51 -18.66 -9.34
CA HIS A 184 13.30 -18.97 -10.54
C HIS A 184 12.95 -17.97 -11.64
N VAL A 185 13.95 -17.36 -12.22
CA VAL A 185 13.79 -16.33 -13.25
C VAL A 185 13.84 -17.01 -14.63
N THR A 186 12.77 -16.86 -15.39
CA THR A 186 12.74 -17.34 -16.78
C THR A 186 13.65 -16.48 -17.66
N GLU A 187 14.07 -16.99 -18.83
CA GLU A 187 14.91 -16.20 -19.74
C GLU A 187 14.22 -14.90 -20.19
N GLU A 188 12.91 -14.96 -20.42
CA GLU A 188 12.11 -13.76 -20.71
C GLU A 188 12.18 -12.74 -19.59
N ALA A 189 12.01 -13.16 -18.33
CA ALA A 189 12.12 -12.27 -17.17
C ALA A 189 13.56 -11.72 -17.02
N ALA A 190 14.57 -12.55 -17.27
CA ALA A 190 15.98 -12.14 -17.22
C ALA A 190 16.29 -11.05 -18.25
N GLU A 191 15.77 -11.18 -19.47
CA GLU A 191 15.92 -10.16 -20.50
C GLU A 191 15.27 -8.84 -20.09
N LEU A 192 14.06 -8.87 -19.48
CA LEU A 192 13.40 -7.68 -18.98
C LEU A 192 14.16 -7.03 -17.82
N ILE A 193 14.73 -7.84 -16.94
CA ILE A 193 15.61 -7.36 -15.86
C ILE A 193 16.81 -6.63 -16.47
N ARG A 194 17.48 -7.21 -17.47
CA ARG A 194 18.62 -6.56 -18.16
C ARG A 194 18.26 -5.20 -18.77
N ARG A 195 17.06 -5.09 -19.37
CA ARG A 195 16.57 -3.83 -19.97
C ARG A 195 16.33 -2.71 -18.97
N CYS A 196 15.90 -3.02 -17.75
CA CYS A 196 15.58 -2.05 -16.71
C CYS A 196 16.53 -2.12 -15.50
N ALA A 197 17.70 -2.76 -15.66
CA ALA A 197 18.71 -2.85 -14.62
C ALA A 197 19.22 -1.47 -14.18
N ASP A 198 19.42 -1.31 -12.89
CA ASP A 198 20.10 -0.14 -12.35
C ASP A 198 21.63 -0.29 -12.52
N ARG A 199 22.17 0.42 -13.50
CA ARG A 199 23.60 0.36 -13.85
C ARG A 199 24.50 1.25 -12.98
N ARG A 200 23.92 2.04 -12.08
CA ARG A 200 24.71 2.91 -11.20
C ARG A 200 25.46 2.07 -10.18
N THR A 201 26.76 2.34 -10.01
CA THR A 201 27.64 1.60 -9.11
C THR A 201 27.28 1.81 -7.65
N ASN A 202 26.83 3.01 -7.27
CA ASN A 202 26.42 3.38 -5.93
C ASN A 202 25.01 2.95 -5.55
N SER A 203 24.22 2.43 -6.48
CA SER A 203 22.86 1.95 -6.23
C SER A 203 22.87 0.47 -5.81
N PRO A 204 22.22 0.12 -4.68
CA PRO A 204 22.08 -1.27 -4.26
C PRO A 204 20.99 -2.03 -5.04
N TYR A 205 20.12 -1.32 -5.77
CA TYR A 205 18.91 -1.89 -6.38
C TYR A 205 19.24 -2.63 -7.69
N LEU A 206 18.51 -3.72 -7.94
CA LEU A 206 18.60 -4.50 -9.17
C LEU A 206 18.02 -3.73 -10.36
N LEU A 207 16.89 -3.05 -10.13
CA LEU A 207 16.12 -2.37 -11.17
C LEU A 207 16.11 -0.85 -10.94
N ASN A 208 16.12 -0.09 -12.03
CA ASN A 208 16.07 1.38 -11.99
C ASN A 208 14.64 1.90 -11.70
N ILE A 209 14.00 1.37 -10.65
CA ILE A 209 12.64 1.77 -10.24
C ILE A 209 12.70 2.89 -9.20
N LEU A 210 13.55 2.74 -8.17
CA LEU A 210 13.78 3.75 -7.14
C LEU A 210 14.97 4.66 -7.48
N GLY A 211 15.58 4.43 -8.62
CA GLY A 211 16.68 5.24 -9.12
C GLY A 211 16.17 6.45 -9.86
N ASP A 212 16.37 7.64 -9.28
CA ASP A 212 16.27 8.93 -9.97
C ASP A 212 17.70 9.47 -10.14
N GLU A 213 17.95 10.24 -11.20
CA GLU A 213 19.27 10.87 -11.45
C GLU A 213 19.73 11.73 -10.26
N ASN A 214 18.74 12.29 -9.51
CA ASN A 214 18.99 13.08 -8.31
C ASN A 214 19.01 12.28 -7.00
N CYS A 215 18.87 10.94 -7.07
CA CYS A 215 18.78 10.11 -5.87
C CYS A 215 20.18 9.81 -5.31
N ARG A 216 20.47 10.34 -4.12
CA ARG A 216 21.71 10.00 -3.38
C ARG A 216 21.49 8.74 -2.55
N PHE A 217 22.34 7.75 -2.73
CA PHE A 217 22.31 6.51 -1.92
C PHE A 217 23.41 6.52 -0.85
N PRO A 218 23.14 5.88 0.31
CA PRO A 218 21.88 5.24 0.71
C PRO A 218 20.82 6.26 1.15
N LEU A 219 19.56 5.97 0.80
CA LEU A 219 18.42 6.74 1.31
C LEU A 219 18.12 6.37 2.76
N GLY A 220 17.79 7.37 3.57
CA GLY A 220 17.18 7.13 4.87
C GLY A 220 15.83 6.41 4.73
N ARG A 221 15.46 5.56 5.71
CA ARG A 221 14.22 4.73 5.64
C ARG A 221 12.97 5.54 5.30
N ARG A 222 12.84 6.74 5.86
CA ARG A 222 11.69 7.64 5.62
C ARG A 222 11.71 8.23 4.21
N GLU A 223 12.88 8.59 3.71
CA GLU A 223 13.06 9.12 2.35
C GLU A 223 12.79 8.06 1.31
N GLU A 224 13.29 6.83 1.50
CA GLU A 224 13.00 5.69 0.64
C GLU A 224 11.49 5.42 0.57
N TYR A 225 10.79 5.44 1.71
CA TYR A 225 9.35 5.26 1.74
C TYR A 225 8.62 6.35 0.96
N ARG A 226 8.98 7.63 1.15
CA ARG A 226 8.36 8.76 0.42
C ARG A 226 8.60 8.63 -1.07
N HIS A 227 9.82 8.35 -1.46
CA HIS A 227 10.21 8.17 -2.86
C HIS A 227 9.44 7.00 -3.49
N TYR A 228 9.44 5.85 -2.83
CA TYR A 228 8.62 4.69 -3.25
C TYR A 228 7.15 5.06 -3.46
N GLN A 229 6.55 5.82 -2.57
CA GLN A 229 5.14 6.23 -2.71
C GLN A 229 4.91 7.13 -3.94
N GLN A 230 5.87 7.97 -4.29
CA GLN A 230 5.81 8.80 -5.49
C GLN A 230 5.91 7.94 -6.76
N VAL A 231 6.89 7.03 -6.78
CA VAL A 231 7.09 6.09 -7.90
C VAL A 231 5.87 5.18 -8.08
N LEU A 232 5.30 4.62 -7.00
CA LEU A 232 4.09 3.79 -7.07
C LEU A 232 2.90 4.56 -7.66
N ARG A 233 2.70 5.83 -7.27
CA ARG A 233 1.63 6.68 -7.84
C ARG A 233 1.86 6.94 -9.32
N ARG A 234 3.10 7.25 -9.73
CA ARG A 234 3.49 7.46 -11.12
C ARG A 234 3.26 6.19 -11.93
N PHE A 235 3.70 5.04 -11.42
CA PHE A 235 3.52 3.74 -12.05
C PHE A 235 2.03 3.42 -12.27
N ASN A 236 1.20 3.51 -11.24
CA ASN A 236 -0.24 3.24 -11.39
C ASN A 236 -0.93 4.23 -12.35
N ARG A 237 -0.45 5.49 -12.46
CA ARG A 237 -0.94 6.44 -13.48
C ARG A 237 -0.54 5.98 -14.89
N LYS A 238 0.72 5.59 -15.10
CA LYS A 238 1.20 5.04 -16.38
C LYS A 238 0.45 3.76 -16.77
N LEU A 239 0.14 2.88 -15.80
CA LEU A 239 -0.67 1.67 -16.06
C LEU A 239 -2.10 1.99 -16.52
N LYS A 240 -2.71 3.06 -16.02
CA LYS A 240 -4.03 3.50 -16.53
C LYS A 240 -3.93 3.98 -17.98
N LEU A 241 -2.90 4.73 -18.33
CA LEU A 241 -2.66 5.19 -19.70
C LEU A 241 -2.31 4.01 -20.61
N LEU A 242 -1.54 3.05 -20.15
CA LEU A 242 -1.24 1.81 -20.87
C LEU A 242 -2.52 1.02 -21.18
N ALA A 243 -3.41 0.85 -20.21
CA ALA A 243 -4.69 0.19 -20.42
C ALA A 243 -5.53 0.89 -21.51
N ALA A 244 -5.54 2.22 -21.53
CA ALA A 244 -6.23 2.99 -22.56
C ALA A 244 -5.56 2.84 -23.94
N ALA A 245 -4.23 2.92 -24.02
CA ALA A 245 -3.47 2.77 -25.26
C ALA A 245 -3.66 1.37 -25.89
N LEU A 246 -3.73 0.33 -25.06
CA LEU A 246 -3.99 -1.05 -25.46
C LEU A 246 -5.49 -1.38 -25.62
N ARG A 247 -6.40 -0.41 -25.41
CA ARG A 247 -7.84 -0.58 -25.46
C ARG A 247 -8.39 -1.72 -24.59
N LEU A 248 -7.80 -1.93 -23.40
CA LEU A 248 -8.24 -2.95 -22.47
C LEU A 248 -9.58 -2.56 -21.84
N GLY A 249 -10.49 -3.52 -21.69
CA GLY A 249 -11.81 -3.32 -21.07
C GLY A 249 -11.74 -3.04 -19.55
N ARG A 250 -10.59 -3.31 -18.92
CA ARG A 250 -10.40 -3.16 -17.48
C ARG A 250 -9.19 -2.26 -17.13
N LYS A 251 -9.26 -1.62 -15.97
CA LYS A 251 -8.17 -0.78 -15.47
C LYS A 251 -7.00 -1.63 -15.00
N LEU A 252 -5.80 -1.29 -15.45
CA LEU A 252 -4.56 -1.85 -14.92
C LEU A 252 -4.13 -1.14 -13.63
N SER A 253 -3.53 -1.92 -12.74
CA SER A 253 -2.85 -1.44 -11.53
C SER A 253 -1.71 -2.40 -11.17
N SER A 254 -0.80 -1.98 -10.31
CA SER A 254 0.26 -2.86 -9.78
C SER A 254 -0.26 -4.11 -9.07
N TYR A 255 -1.54 -4.15 -8.70
CA TYR A 255 -2.20 -5.30 -8.09
C TYR A 255 -2.78 -6.29 -9.11
N THR A 256 -3.02 -5.86 -10.36
CA THR A 256 -3.66 -6.69 -11.40
C THR A 256 -2.82 -7.92 -11.73
N ALA A 257 -1.50 -7.77 -11.86
CA ALA A 257 -0.58 -8.89 -12.13
C ALA A 257 -0.66 -10.01 -11.08
N LYS A 258 -0.83 -9.65 -9.79
CA LYS A 258 -0.89 -10.61 -8.69
C LYS A 258 -2.14 -11.51 -8.73
N HIS A 259 -3.29 -11.00 -9.15
CA HIS A 259 -4.54 -11.77 -9.14
C HIS A 259 -4.59 -12.85 -10.22
N HIS A 260 -3.76 -12.78 -11.24
CA HIS A 260 -3.69 -13.78 -12.30
C HIS A 260 -2.83 -15.00 -11.92
N THR A 261 -1.84 -14.81 -11.06
CA THR A 261 -0.88 -15.87 -10.67
C THR A 261 -1.44 -16.83 -9.63
N ILE A 262 -2.55 -16.49 -8.97
CA ILE A 262 -3.20 -17.32 -7.94
C ILE A 262 -4.24 -18.28 -8.57
N SER A 263 -4.57 -18.09 -9.85
CA SER A 263 -5.62 -18.86 -10.57
C SER A 263 -5.04 -19.91 -11.54
N ILE A 264 -3.75 -20.18 -11.48
CA ILE A 264 -3.01 -21.26 -12.14
C ILE A 264 -2.38 -22.14 -11.02
#